data_4b4abb1a4418f3ed80125b23edbcf928
#
_entry.id   4b4abb1a4418f3ed80125b23edbcf928
#
_cell.length_a   1.000
_cell.length_b   1.000
_cell.length_c   1.000
_cell.angle_alpha   90.00
_cell.angle_beta   90.00
_cell.angle_gamma   90.00
#
_symmetry.space_group_name_H-M   'P 1'
#
loop_
_entity.id
_entity.type
_entity.pdbx_description
1 polymer ?
#
loop_
_entity_poly.entity_id
_entity_poly.type
_entity_poly.pdbx_seq_one_letter_code
_entity_poly.pdbx_strand_id
1 'polypeptide(L)'
;MRHTFTLANGVEIPAVGFGTYKAADNTDEAIISEAIRQGYRHLDTAAFYFNEEAVGKAVRESGIPREDFFLTSKVWKDQLGYDSTLQEFENSCKRLGTDYLDLYLIHWPRASDLNVEWRDLDVETWKALEDLYKSKKVRAIGVSNFLPHHLNNLLERTSITPMVNQLEFHPGYMQKAAVDFCKQMGIQVEAWSPIGRARVLKEPLLMELAEKYQVSVAQICIRFALQCGVLPLPKSSSSERMHQNLDVFGFEIEENDMYQLMTLPQIGWSGEHPDRERVRF
;
A
#
# COMPACT_ATOMS: atom_id res chain seq x y z
N MET A 1 -6.62 15.01 -15.95
CA MET A 1 -5.44 15.19 -15.06
C MET A 1 -5.39 13.98 -14.14
N ARG A 2 -4.23 13.36 -13.93
CA ARG A 2 -4.12 12.29 -12.93
C ARG A 2 -4.10 12.95 -11.54
N HIS A 3 -4.91 12.46 -10.61
CA HIS A 3 -4.82 12.86 -9.21
C HIS A 3 -3.61 12.18 -8.58
N THR A 4 -2.76 12.94 -7.87
CA THR A 4 -1.52 12.45 -7.24
C THR A 4 -1.41 12.93 -5.80
N PHE A 5 -0.64 12.21 -4.99
CA PHE A 5 -0.04 12.72 -3.76
C PHE A 5 1.43 13.04 -4.03
N THR A 6 1.97 14.03 -3.33
CA THR A 6 3.40 14.39 -3.40
C THR A 6 4.10 13.86 -2.16
N LEU A 7 5.07 12.97 -2.33
CA LEU A 7 5.89 12.44 -1.24
C LEU A 7 6.88 13.50 -0.73
N ALA A 8 7.43 13.29 0.46
CA ALA A 8 8.34 14.25 1.12
C ALA A 8 9.59 14.61 0.28
N ASN A 9 9.99 13.75 -0.67
CA ASN A 9 11.10 13.98 -1.59
C ASN A 9 10.66 14.59 -2.95
N GLY A 10 9.39 14.99 -3.09
CA GLY A 10 8.84 15.58 -4.32
C GLY A 10 8.41 14.56 -5.39
N VAL A 11 8.49 13.26 -5.13
CA VAL A 11 8.00 12.24 -6.07
C VAL A 11 6.47 12.22 -6.05
N GLU A 12 5.88 12.31 -7.24
CA GLU A 12 4.42 12.18 -7.42
C GLU A 12 4.02 10.71 -7.48
N ILE A 13 3.02 10.33 -6.68
CA ILE A 13 2.43 8.99 -6.63
C ILE A 13 0.94 9.05 -6.99
N PRO A 14 0.42 8.22 -7.91
CA PRO A 14 -1.00 8.22 -8.26
C PRO A 14 -1.90 7.98 -7.04
N ALA A 15 -2.95 8.79 -6.88
CA ALA A 15 -3.78 8.84 -5.68
C ALA A 15 -4.60 7.55 -5.42
N VAL A 16 -4.75 6.69 -6.42
CA VAL A 16 -5.33 5.35 -6.29
C VAL A 16 -4.40 4.35 -6.96
N GLY A 17 -3.97 3.32 -6.23
CA GLY A 17 -3.19 2.23 -6.78
C GLY A 17 -3.98 0.93 -6.89
N PHE A 18 -3.42 -0.05 -7.58
CA PHE A 18 -3.98 -1.40 -7.70
C PHE A 18 -3.17 -2.37 -6.84
N GLY A 19 -3.80 -2.91 -5.79
CA GLY A 19 -3.20 -3.95 -4.97
C GLY A 19 -3.23 -5.31 -5.68
N THR A 20 -2.10 -5.97 -5.81
CA THR A 20 -1.99 -7.23 -6.55
C THR A 20 -2.07 -8.49 -5.68
N TYR A 21 -2.15 -8.36 -4.36
CA TYR A 21 -2.26 -9.52 -3.46
C TYR A 21 -3.47 -10.39 -3.81
N LYS A 22 -3.22 -11.65 -4.15
CA LYS A 22 -4.25 -12.61 -4.65
C LYS A 22 -5.01 -12.11 -5.90
N ALA A 23 -4.43 -11.24 -6.69
CA ALA A 23 -4.98 -10.80 -7.97
C ALA A 23 -4.57 -11.74 -9.10
N ALA A 24 -3.35 -12.25 -9.04
CA ALA A 24 -2.79 -13.19 -9.98
C ALA A 24 -1.87 -14.18 -9.23
N ASP A 25 -1.60 -15.33 -9.82
CA ASP A 25 -0.41 -16.13 -9.52
C ASP A 25 0.72 -15.73 -10.49
N ASN A 26 1.88 -16.37 -10.40
CA ASN A 26 3.02 -16.04 -11.25
C ASN A 26 2.80 -16.29 -12.76
N THR A 27 1.74 -16.98 -13.14
CA THR A 27 1.49 -17.43 -14.51
C THR A 27 0.36 -16.70 -15.20
N ASP A 28 -0.51 -15.99 -14.45
CA ASP A 28 -1.70 -15.33 -14.99
C ASP A 28 -1.66 -13.81 -14.72
N GLU A 29 -1.27 -13.05 -15.73
CA GLU A 29 -1.26 -11.59 -15.71
C GLU A 29 -2.60 -10.95 -16.13
N ALA A 30 -3.62 -11.71 -16.47
CA ALA A 30 -4.85 -11.20 -17.09
C ALA A 30 -5.56 -10.14 -16.25
N ILE A 31 -5.62 -10.33 -14.93
CA ILE A 31 -6.24 -9.36 -14.00
C ILE A 31 -5.42 -8.06 -13.94
N ILE A 32 -4.09 -8.17 -13.96
CA ILE A 32 -3.19 -7.00 -13.90
C ILE A 32 -3.25 -6.24 -15.21
N SER A 33 -3.24 -6.95 -16.35
CA SER A 33 -3.41 -6.37 -17.67
C SER A 33 -4.75 -5.64 -17.79
N GLU A 34 -5.83 -6.21 -17.22
CA GLU A 34 -7.12 -5.55 -17.17
C GLU A 34 -7.07 -4.27 -16.34
N ALA A 35 -6.45 -4.29 -15.16
CA ALA A 35 -6.28 -3.10 -14.33
C ALA A 35 -5.53 -1.99 -15.09
N ILE A 36 -4.48 -2.35 -15.84
CA ILE A 36 -3.74 -1.40 -16.69
C ILE A 36 -4.65 -0.81 -17.80
N ARG A 37 -5.49 -1.63 -18.45
CA ARG A 37 -6.48 -1.18 -19.47
C ARG A 37 -7.52 -0.24 -18.87
N GLN A 38 -7.95 -0.47 -17.62
CA GLN A 38 -8.86 0.41 -16.89
C GLN A 38 -8.23 1.75 -16.46
N GLY A 39 -6.91 1.90 -16.61
CA GLY A 39 -6.22 3.16 -16.34
C GLY A 39 -5.35 3.18 -15.09
N TYR A 40 -5.24 2.07 -14.34
CA TYR A 40 -4.29 2.01 -13.23
C TYR A 40 -2.85 2.18 -13.71
N ARG A 41 -2.09 3.00 -12.98
CA ARG A 41 -0.67 3.27 -13.25
C ARG A 41 0.19 3.08 -12.02
N HIS A 42 -0.39 2.97 -10.83
CA HIS A 42 0.27 2.54 -9.62
C HIS A 42 -0.11 1.07 -9.37
N LEU A 43 0.90 0.19 -9.44
CA LEU A 43 0.75 -1.26 -9.18
C LEU A 43 1.55 -1.61 -7.92
N ASP A 44 0.86 -2.09 -6.91
CA ASP A 44 1.45 -2.50 -5.63
C ASP A 44 1.57 -4.01 -5.56
N THR A 45 2.78 -4.52 -5.55
CA THR A 45 3.12 -5.93 -5.36
C THR A 45 4.08 -6.13 -4.20
N ALA A 46 4.58 -7.34 -4.01
CA ALA A 46 5.59 -7.73 -3.04
C ALA A 46 6.22 -9.07 -3.39
N ALA A 47 7.45 -9.32 -2.95
CA ALA A 47 8.10 -10.62 -3.09
C ALA A 47 7.24 -11.77 -2.55
N PHE A 48 6.59 -11.56 -1.40
CA PHE A 48 5.70 -12.54 -0.75
C PHE A 48 4.42 -12.87 -1.54
N TYR A 49 4.02 -12.04 -2.51
CA TYR A 49 2.81 -12.31 -3.28
C TYR A 49 3.01 -13.34 -4.39
N PHE A 50 4.27 -13.66 -4.71
CA PHE A 50 4.67 -14.61 -5.75
C PHE A 50 4.04 -14.30 -7.12
N ASN A 51 3.88 -13.02 -7.44
CA ASN A 51 3.27 -12.56 -8.68
C ASN A 51 4.02 -11.41 -9.37
N GLU A 52 5.24 -11.11 -8.93
CA GLU A 52 6.05 -10.05 -9.52
C GLU A 52 6.34 -10.29 -11.02
N GLU A 53 6.51 -11.55 -11.44
CA GLU A 53 6.71 -11.91 -12.86
C GLU A 53 5.48 -11.58 -13.71
N ALA A 54 4.27 -11.89 -13.19
CA ALA A 54 3.01 -11.56 -13.84
C ALA A 54 2.79 -10.04 -13.93
N VAL A 55 3.14 -9.29 -12.85
CA VAL A 55 3.10 -7.82 -12.86
C VAL A 55 4.06 -7.26 -13.90
N GLY A 56 5.31 -7.71 -13.91
CA GLY A 56 6.31 -7.26 -14.87
C GLY A 56 5.93 -7.58 -16.31
N LYS A 57 5.38 -8.76 -16.57
CA LYS A 57 4.87 -9.15 -17.89
C LYS A 57 3.74 -8.24 -18.34
N ALA A 58 2.72 -8.02 -17.50
CA ALA A 58 1.59 -7.14 -17.81
C ALA A 58 2.04 -5.70 -18.13
N VAL A 59 3.02 -5.17 -17.40
CA VAL A 59 3.60 -3.85 -17.67
C VAL A 59 4.28 -3.82 -19.04
N ARG A 60 5.16 -4.77 -19.34
CA ARG A 60 5.88 -4.80 -20.63
C ARG A 60 4.95 -4.99 -21.82
N GLU A 61 3.95 -5.86 -21.70
CA GLU A 61 3.00 -6.16 -22.78
C GLU A 61 1.91 -5.10 -22.95
N SER A 62 1.79 -4.15 -22.03
CA SER A 62 0.83 -3.04 -22.11
C SER A 62 1.11 -2.06 -23.24
N GLY A 63 2.34 -2.00 -23.75
CA GLY A 63 2.81 -0.99 -24.71
C GLY A 63 2.94 0.43 -24.12
N ILE A 64 2.77 0.59 -22.82
CA ILE A 64 2.89 1.87 -22.11
C ILE A 64 4.33 1.98 -21.58
N PRO A 65 5.00 3.14 -21.72
CA PRO A 65 6.35 3.34 -21.20
C PRO A 65 6.47 3.02 -19.70
N ARG A 66 7.59 2.41 -19.28
CA ARG A 66 7.84 2.03 -17.86
C ARG A 66 7.74 3.24 -16.92
N GLU A 67 8.19 4.39 -17.33
CA GLU A 67 8.17 5.65 -16.59
C GLU A 67 6.75 6.21 -16.34
N ASP A 68 5.76 5.74 -17.07
CA ASP A 68 4.35 6.06 -16.84
C ASP A 68 3.71 5.23 -15.74
N PHE A 69 4.40 4.19 -15.26
CA PHE A 69 3.98 3.37 -14.13
C PHE A 69 4.70 3.78 -12.86
N PHE A 70 3.98 3.65 -11.76
CA PHE A 70 4.51 3.67 -10.41
C PHE A 70 4.48 2.24 -9.86
N LEU A 71 5.62 1.57 -9.81
CA LEU A 71 5.74 0.19 -9.35
C LEU A 71 6.26 0.15 -7.90
N THR A 72 5.47 -0.47 -7.03
CA THR A 72 5.85 -0.76 -5.64
C THR A 72 6.11 -2.24 -5.46
N SER A 73 7.23 -2.59 -4.83
CA SER A 73 7.45 -3.91 -4.27
C SER A 73 7.96 -3.83 -2.83
N LYS A 74 8.09 -4.99 -2.15
CA LYS A 74 8.36 -5.05 -0.72
C LYS A 74 9.28 -6.23 -0.39
N VAL A 75 10.28 -5.99 0.46
CA VAL A 75 11.10 -7.07 1.04
C VAL A 75 10.30 -7.82 2.10
N TRP A 76 10.32 -9.14 2.03
CA TRP A 76 9.62 -9.99 2.99
C TRP A 76 10.46 -10.27 4.24
N LYS A 77 9.81 -10.75 5.29
CA LYS A 77 10.35 -10.99 6.63
C LYS A 77 11.60 -11.90 6.68
N ASP A 78 11.69 -12.88 5.80
CA ASP A 78 12.81 -13.83 5.73
C ASP A 78 14.04 -13.27 5.00
N GLN A 79 13.91 -12.09 4.39
CA GLN A 79 14.97 -11.39 3.67
C GLN A 79 15.33 -10.04 4.33
N LEU A 80 14.97 -9.85 5.61
CA LEU A 80 15.40 -8.68 6.37
C LEU A 80 16.90 -8.75 6.70
N GLY A 81 17.53 -7.61 6.88
CA GLY A 81 18.97 -7.42 7.04
C GLY A 81 19.58 -6.75 5.82
N TYR A 82 20.77 -6.19 5.96
CA TYR A 82 21.38 -5.34 4.93
C TYR A 82 21.63 -6.11 3.62
N ASP A 83 22.47 -7.15 3.64
CA ASP A 83 22.88 -7.87 2.42
C ASP A 83 21.71 -8.64 1.79
N SER A 84 20.88 -9.29 2.61
CA SER A 84 19.72 -10.04 2.13
C SER A 84 18.68 -9.13 1.46
N THR A 85 18.47 -7.93 1.99
CA THR A 85 17.57 -6.95 1.39
C THR A 85 18.08 -6.45 0.05
N LEU A 86 19.39 -6.17 -0.09
CA LEU A 86 19.98 -5.79 -1.38
C LEU A 86 19.82 -6.91 -2.41
N GLN A 87 20.09 -8.16 -2.01
CA GLN A 87 19.92 -9.32 -2.89
C GLN A 87 18.46 -9.50 -3.31
N GLU A 88 17.51 -9.36 -2.38
CA GLU A 88 16.09 -9.50 -2.70
C GLU A 88 15.57 -8.36 -3.58
N PHE A 89 16.09 -7.16 -3.44
CA PHE A 89 15.79 -6.07 -4.38
C PHE A 89 16.18 -6.42 -5.83
N GLU A 90 17.40 -6.94 -6.03
CA GLU A 90 17.84 -7.38 -7.38
C GLU A 90 16.97 -8.53 -7.90
N ASN A 91 16.57 -9.47 -7.05
CA ASN A 91 15.65 -10.55 -7.40
C ASN A 91 14.27 -10.02 -7.82
N SER A 92 13.71 -9.05 -7.07
CA SER A 92 12.44 -8.39 -7.39
C SER A 92 12.52 -7.65 -8.73
N CYS A 93 13.58 -6.88 -8.95
CA CYS A 93 13.82 -6.22 -10.24
C CYS A 93 13.88 -7.21 -11.41
N LYS A 94 14.58 -8.34 -11.21
CA LYS A 94 14.67 -9.41 -12.22
C LYS A 94 13.28 -10.01 -12.53
N ARG A 95 12.48 -10.34 -11.52
CA ARG A 95 11.12 -10.87 -11.70
C ARG A 95 10.21 -9.85 -12.38
N LEU A 96 10.27 -8.59 -11.98
CA LEU A 96 9.51 -7.49 -12.59
C LEU A 96 10.02 -7.11 -13.99
N GLY A 97 11.26 -7.46 -14.35
CA GLY A 97 11.88 -7.09 -15.63
C GLY A 97 12.11 -5.59 -15.75
N THR A 98 12.61 -4.95 -14.69
CA THR A 98 12.90 -3.52 -14.59
C THR A 98 14.22 -3.29 -13.87
N ASP A 99 14.88 -2.17 -14.13
CA ASP A 99 16.16 -1.80 -13.52
C ASP A 99 15.98 -0.94 -12.26
N TYR A 100 14.76 -0.48 -11.99
CA TYR A 100 14.43 0.38 -10.85
C TYR A 100 13.01 0.15 -10.36
N LEU A 101 12.75 0.54 -9.11
CA LEU A 101 11.41 0.63 -8.54
C LEU A 101 11.05 2.10 -8.23
N ASP A 102 9.76 2.41 -8.28
CA ASP A 102 9.27 3.72 -7.84
C ASP A 102 9.19 3.80 -6.32
N LEU A 103 8.80 2.70 -5.67
CA LEU A 103 8.74 2.59 -4.22
C LEU A 103 9.16 1.18 -3.77
N TYR A 104 10.06 1.11 -2.78
CA TYR A 104 10.43 -0.15 -2.14
C TYR A 104 10.19 -0.08 -0.64
N LEU A 105 9.49 -1.07 -0.10
CA LEU A 105 9.03 -1.08 1.29
C LEU A 105 9.61 -2.24 2.09
N ILE A 106 9.84 -2.03 3.39
CA ILE A 106 9.88 -3.13 4.35
C ILE A 106 8.43 -3.58 4.57
N HIS A 107 8.10 -4.83 4.25
CA HIS A 107 6.71 -5.31 4.24
C HIS A 107 6.08 -5.40 5.64
N TRP A 108 6.86 -5.82 6.62
CA TRP A 108 6.49 -5.89 8.04
C TRP A 108 7.71 -5.58 8.90
N PRO A 109 7.57 -4.88 10.03
CA PRO A 109 8.62 -4.83 11.02
C PRO A 109 8.78 -6.24 11.61
N ARG A 110 10.00 -6.57 12.03
CA ARG A 110 10.31 -7.83 12.71
C ARG A 110 10.19 -9.08 11.81
N ALA A 111 11.20 -9.91 11.83
CA ALA A 111 11.19 -11.19 11.11
C ALA A 111 10.12 -12.16 11.68
N SER A 112 9.94 -12.14 13.02
CA SER A 112 8.89 -12.87 13.72
C SER A 112 8.50 -12.12 15.00
N ASP A 113 7.38 -12.48 15.61
CA ASP A 113 6.91 -11.98 16.91
C ASP A 113 7.84 -12.37 18.09
N LEU A 114 8.62 -13.44 17.92
CA LEU A 114 9.62 -13.90 18.89
C LEU A 114 11.01 -13.25 18.70
N ASN A 115 11.23 -12.47 17.63
CA ASN A 115 12.51 -11.81 17.39
C ASN A 115 12.75 -10.66 18.37
N VAL A 116 13.59 -10.87 19.37
CA VAL A 116 13.97 -9.85 20.36
C VAL A 116 14.93 -8.80 19.83
N GLU A 117 15.65 -9.09 18.75
CA GLU A 117 16.63 -8.20 18.11
C GLU A 117 16.05 -7.45 16.91
N TRP A 118 14.76 -7.42 16.77
CA TRP A 118 14.07 -6.81 15.62
C TRP A 118 14.49 -5.37 15.36
N ARG A 119 14.86 -4.62 16.43
CA ARG A 119 15.25 -3.21 16.29
C ARG A 119 16.50 -3.03 15.44
N ASP A 120 17.49 -3.87 15.62
CA ASP A 120 18.74 -3.81 14.86
C ASP A 120 18.51 -4.32 13.43
N LEU A 121 17.75 -5.41 13.29
CA LEU A 121 17.41 -5.98 12.00
C LEU A 121 16.62 -5.01 11.12
N ASP A 122 15.63 -4.30 11.67
CA ASP A 122 14.88 -3.28 10.94
C ASP A 122 15.79 -2.11 10.50
N VAL A 123 16.72 -1.68 11.36
CA VAL A 123 17.69 -0.63 11.04
C VAL A 123 18.66 -1.07 9.94
N GLU A 124 19.18 -2.28 9.99
CA GLU A 124 20.04 -2.82 8.92
C GLU A 124 19.31 -2.93 7.59
N THR A 125 18.07 -3.43 7.62
CA THR A 125 17.19 -3.46 6.46
C THR A 125 16.96 -2.06 5.90
N TRP A 126 16.67 -1.09 6.76
CA TRP A 126 16.43 0.29 6.35
C TRP A 126 17.67 0.93 5.72
N LYS A 127 18.87 0.68 6.26
CA LYS A 127 20.12 1.16 5.66
C LYS A 127 20.33 0.64 4.23
N ALA A 128 19.95 -0.61 3.97
CA ALA A 128 19.96 -1.13 2.60
C ALA A 128 19.03 -0.34 1.68
N LEU A 129 17.81 0.00 2.14
CA LEU A 129 16.89 0.84 1.38
C LEU A 129 17.46 2.26 1.17
N GLU A 130 18.10 2.85 2.17
CA GLU A 130 18.77 4.16 2.03
C GLU A 130 19.83 4.15 0.93
N ASP A 131 20.62 3.08 0.85
CA ASP A 131 21.68 2.97 -0.17
C ASP A 131 21.10 2.69 -1.56
N LEU A 132 20.04 1.92 -1.68
CA LEU A 132 19.27 1.79 -2.93
C LEU A 132 18.69 3.14 -3.39
N TYR A 133 18.20 3.95 -2.46
CA TYR A 133 17.69 5.28 -2.75
C TYR A 133 18.80 6.25 -3.18
N LYS A 134 19.91 6.30 -2.44
CA LYS A 134 21.08 7.13 -2.77
C LYS A 134 21.71 6.76 -4.13
N SER A 135 21.72 5.46 -4.47
CA SER A 135 22.18 4.97 -5.78
C SER A 135 21.16 5.12 -6.91
N LYS A 136 19.97 5.70 -6.62
CA LYS A 136 18.86 5.91 -7.58
C LYS A 136 18.29 4.61 -8.16
N LYS A 137 18.46 3.50 -7.49
CA LYS A 137 17.80 2.23 -7.83
C LYS A 137 16.32 2.23 -7.45
N VAL A 138 15.94 3.07 -6.47
CA VAL A 138 14.55 3.34 -6.10
C VAL A 138 14.30 4.84 -6.05
N ARG A 139 13.08 5.27 -6.44
CA ARG A 139 12.69 6.68 -6.42
C ARG A 139 12.19 7.14 -5.06
N ALA A 140 11.62 6.22 -4.28
CA ALA A 140 11.15 6.45 -2.91
C ALA A 140 11.30 5.18 -2.09
N ILE A 141 11.48 5.34 -0.77
CA ILE A 141 11.59 4.23 0.18
C ILE A 141 10.60 4.42 1.33
N GLY A 142 10.11 3.32 1.85
CA GLY A 142 9.11 3.35 2.91
C GLY A 142 9.00 2.02 3.65
N VAL A 143 7.97 1.95 4.46
CA VAL A 143 7.68 0.79 5.30
C VAL A 143 6.21 0.38 5.16
N SER A 144 5.85 -0.78 5.68
CA SER A 144 4.48 -1.24 5.76
C SER A 144 4.24 -1.89 7.12
N ASN A 145 3.07 -1.62 7.71
CA ASN A 145 2.66 -2.11 9.02
C ASN A 145 3.53 -1.65 10.22
N PHE A 146 4.26 -0.54 10.07
CA PHE A 146 5.05 0.03 11.14
C PHE A 146 4.15 0.89 12.04
N LEU A 147 4.11 0.56 13.33
CA LEU A 147 3.49 1.36 14.37
C LEU A 147 4.48 2.45 14.87
N PRO A 148 4.02 3.46 15.64
CA PRO A 148 4.89 4.55 16.08
C PRO A 148 6.21 4.12 16.73
N HIS A 149 6.22 3.06 17.54
CA HIS A 149 7.46 2.57 18.18
C HIS A 149 8.43 1.90 17.20
N HIS A 150 7.93 1.30 16.11
CA HIS A 150 8.78 0.79 15.03
C HIS A 150 9.37 1.96 14.22
N LEU A 151 8.55 2.97 13.90
CA LEU A 151 9.01 4.17 13.20
C LEU A 151 10.05 4.94 14.02
N ASN A 152 9.83 5.14 15.33
CA ASN A 152 10.80 5.80 16.20
C ASN A 152 12.16 5.08 16.18
N ASN A 153 12.18 3.74 16.19
CA ASN A 153 13.44 2.99 16.08
C ASN A 153 14.25 3.34 14.82
N LEU A 154 13.56 3.56 13.68
CA LEU A 154 14.23 3.99 12.44
C LEU A 154 14.64 5.48 12.53
N LEU A 155 13.72 6.36 12.94
CA LEU A 155 13.94 7.81 12.98
C LEU A 155 15.10 8.22 13.88
N GLU A 156 15.33 7.50 14.97
CA GLU A 156 16.43 7.76 15.91
C GLU A 156 17.79 7.24 15.44
N ARG A 157 17.82 6.27 14.50
CA ARG A 157 19.03 5.48 14.20
C ARG A 157 19.43 5.49 12.73
N THR A 158 18.68 6.18 11.87
CA THR A 158 18.91 6.21 10.42
C THR A 158 18.85 7.64 9.89
N SER A 159 19.19 7.86 8.62
CA SER A 159 19.38 9.20 8.07
C SER A 159 18.20 9.71 7.23
N ILE A 160 17.38 8.80 6.69
CA ILE A 160 16.27 9.14 5.81
C ILE A 160 14.97 8.70 6.49
N THR A 161 14.05 9.65 6.66
CA THR A 161 12.70 9.35 7.13
C THR A 161 11.94 8.53 6.08
N PRO A 162 11.20 7.46 6.45
CA PRO A 162 10.31 6.78 5.53
C PRO A 162 9.38 7.77 4.82
N MET A 163 9.25 7.65 3.50
CA MET A 163 8.38 8.53 2.71
C MET A 163 6.95 8.01 2.69
N VAL A 164 6.78 6.70 2.89
CA VAL A 164 5.50 6.00 2.89
C VAL A 164 5.44 5.04 4.08
N ASN A 165 4.25 4.91 4.69
CA ASN A 165 3.89 3.80 5.56
C ASN A 165 2.56 3.19 5.09
N GLN A 166 2.59 1.95 4.61
CA GLN A 166 1.41 1.27 4.09
C GLN A 166 0.74 0.46 5.21
N LEU A 167 -0.48 0.86 5.61
CA LEU A 167 -1.22 0.31 6.75
C LEU A 167 -2.55 -0.30 6.32
N GLU A 168 -3.12 -1.24 7.09
CA GLU A 168 -4.54 -1.55 6.96
C GLU A 168 -5.35 -0.31 7.34
N PHE A 169 -6.16 0.19 6.40
CA PHE A 169 -6.98 1.37 6.66
C PHE A 169 -8.28 1.31 5.86
N HIS A 170 -9.40 1.42 6.58
CA HIS A 170 -10.76 1.48 6.00
C HIS A 170 -11.73 2.02 7.05
N PRO A 171 -12.98 2.40 6.68
CA PRO A 171 -14.02 2.72 7.65
C PRO A 171 -14.15 1.60 8.70
N GLY A 172 -14.14 1.96 9.98
CA GLY A 172 -14.14 1.02 11.11
C GLY A 172 -12.76 0.45 11.50
N TYR A 173 -11.68 0.74 10.75
CA TYR A 173 -10.30 0.41 11.17
C TYR A 173 -9.30 1.43 10.65
N MET A 174 -9.20 2.55 11.33
CA MET A 174 -8.40 3.70 10.87
C MET A 174 -6.97 3.73 11.41
N GLN A 175 -6.63 2.94 12.42
CA GLN A 175 -5.34 2.99 13.10
C GLN A 175 -4.87 4.42 13.45
N LYS A 176 -5.80 5.22 13.99
CA LYS A 176 -5.66 6.68 14.12
C LYS A 176 -4.31 7.11 14.72
N ALA A 177 -3.82 6.44 15.77
CA ALA A 177 -2.53 6.76 16.40
C ALA A 177 -1.35 6.62 15.41
N ALA A 178 -1.33 5.57 14.59
CA ALA A 178 -0.28 5.36 13.60
C ALA A 178 -0.40 6.36 12.44
N VAL A 179 -1.62 6.62 11.96
CA VAL A 179 -1.87 7.58 10.88
C VAL A 179 -1.50 9.01 11.31
N ASP A 180 -1.91 9.43 12.51
CA ASP A 180 -1.59 10.77 13.02
C ASP A 180 -0.07 10.94 13.22
N PHE A 181 0.61 9.92 13.72
CA PHE A 181 2.06 9.91 13.84
C PHE A 181 2.73 10.06 12.46
N CYS A 182 2.31 9.29 11.47
CA CYS A 182 2.83 9.40 10.11
C CYS A 182 2.64 10.82 9.55
N LYS A 183 1.45 11.42 9.71
CA LYS A 183 1.17 12.79 9.28
C LYS A 183 2.09 13.81 9.94
N GLN A 184 2.34 13.69 11.24
CA GLN A 184 3.26 14.58 11.98
C GLN A 184 4.70 14.48 11.48
N MET A 185 5.13 13.29 11.03
CA MET A 185 6.47 13.03 10.49
C MET A 185 6.60 13.31 8.99
N GLY A 186 5.53 13.76 8.31
CA GLY A 186 5.52 13.97 6.86
C GLY A 186 5.56 12.66 6.05
N ILE A 187 5.13 11.54 6.65
CA ILE A 187 5.08 10.22 6.03
C ILE A 187 3.71 10.03 5.37
N GLN A 188 3.67 9.79 4.06
CA GLN A 188 2.42 9.49 3.37
C GLN A 188 1.90 8.11 3.79
N VAL A 189 0.64 8.05 4.18
CA VAL A 189 -0.01 6.76 4.47
C VAL A 189 -0.66 6.19 3.23
N GLU A 190 -0.40 4.91 2.95
CA GLU A 190 -1.17 4.11 1.99
C GLU A 190 -2.07 3.13 2.73
N ALA A 191 -3.24 2.84 2.15
CA ALA A 191 -4.21 1.90 2.69
C ALA A 191 -4.19 0.57 1.96
N TRP A 192 -3.65 -0.48 2.56
CA TRP A 192 -3.98 -1.80 2.08
C TRP A 192 -5.35 -2.24 2.61
N SER A 193 -6.05 -3.08 1.83
CA SER A 193 -7.44 -3.48 2.11
C SER A 193 -8.40 -2.31 2.39
N PRO A 194 -8.46 -1.27 1.55
CA PRO A 194 -9.29 -0.07 1.82
C PRO A 194 -10.80 -0.38 1.89
N ILE A 195 -11.23 -1.57 1.46
CA ILE A 195 -12.61 -2.09 1.57
C ILE A 195 -12.73 -3.24 2.59
N GLY A 196 -11.81 -3.32 3.59
CA GLY A 196 -11.81 -4.31 4.66
C GLY A 196 -11.84 -5.77 4.18
N ARG A 197 -11.21 -6.10 3.05
CA ARG A 197 -11.33 -7.44 2.40
C ARG A 197 -12.79 -7.86 2.20
N ALA A 198 -13.65 -6.92 1.80
CA ALA A 198 -15.10 -7.06 1.62
C ALA A 198 -15.92 -7.27 2.93
N ARG A 199 -15.31 -7.26 4.12
CA ARG A 199 -16.03 -7.46 5.39
C ARG A 199 -16.94 -6.29 5.76
N VAL A 200 -16.60 -5.06 5.30
CA VAL A 200 -17.36 -3.85 5.58
C VAL A 200 -18.46 -3.54 4.55
N LEU A 201 -18.55 -4.30 3.47
CA LEU A 201 -19.49 -4.00 2.36
C LEU A 201 -20.96 -4.09 2.74
N LYS A 202 -21.30 -4.72 3.87
CA LYS A 202 -22.67 -4.85 4.38
C LYS A 202 -22.92 -4.01 5.63
N GLU A 203 -21.99 -3.12 5.97
CA GLU A 203 -22.19 -2.19 7.08
C GLU A 203 -23.33 -1.22 6.77
N PRO A 204 -24.36 -1.12 7.62
CA PRO A 204 -25.55 -0.33 7.34
C PRO A 204 -25.27 1.12 6.98
N LEU A 205 -24.40 1.81 7.71
CA LEU A 205 -24.03 3.18 7.42
C LEU A 205 -23.36 3.33 6.04
N LEU A 206 -22.46 2.40 5.68
CA LEU A 206 -21.81 2.44 4.36
C LEU A 206 -22.81 2.20 3.23
N MET A 207 -23.82 1.35 3.44
CA MET A 207 -24.88 1.10 2.45
C MET A 207 -25.78 2.33 2.29
N GLU A 208 -26.17 2.97 3.39
CA GLU A 208 -26.96 4.22 3.39
C GLU A 208 -26.21 5.34 2.63
N LEU A 209 -24.93 5.54 2.91
CA LEU A 209 -24.13 6.53 2.23
C LEU A 209 -23.91 6.20 0.74
N ALA A 210 -23.74 4.92 0.40
CA ALA A 210 -23.66 4.49 -1.00
C ALA A 210 -24.94 4.88 -1.78
N GLU A 211 -26.12 4.69 -1.18
CA GLU A 211 -27.39 5.12 -1.74
C GLU A 211 -27.51 6.66 -1.83
N LYS A 212 -27.16 7.37 -0.75
CA LYS A 212 -27.17 8.84 -0.70
C LYS A 212 -26.34 9.46 -1.82
N TYR A 213 -25.13 8.96 -2.04
CA TYR A 213 -24.19 9.49 -3.06
C TYR A 213 -24.33 8.81 -4.42
N GLN A 214 -25.23 7.83 -4.59
CA GLN A 214 -25.47 7.07 -5.82
C GLN A 214 -24.21 6.38 -6.35
N VAL A 215 -23.40 5.80 -5.46
CA VAL A 215 -22.15 5.10 -5.74
C VAL A 215 -22.12 3.73 -5.04
N SER A 216 -21.13 2.90 -5.34
CA SER A 216 -20.96 1.64 -4.62
C SER A 216 -20.36 1.84 -3.23
N VAL A 217 -20.60 0.91 -2.30
CA VAL A 217 -19.96 0.90 -0.97
C VAL A 217 -18.44 0.92 -1.08
N ALA A 218 -17.86 0.24 -2.09
CA ALA A 218 -16.43 0.28 -2.33
C ALA A 218 -15.93 1.69 -2.66
N GLN A 219 -16.68 2.45 -3.47
CA GLN A 219 -16.35 3.85 -3.78
C GLN A 219 -16.42 4.73 -2.54
N ILE A 220 -17.39 4.54 -1.65
CA ILE A 220 -17.43 5.24 -0.34
C ILE A 220 -16.16 4.96 0.46
N CYS A 221 -15.75 3.69 0.60
CA CYS A 221 -14.54 3.33 1.35
C CYS A 221 -13.27 3.94 0.74
N ILE A 222 -13.14 3.92 -0.58
CA ILE A 222 -11.99 4.50 -1.30
C ILE A 222 -11.98 6.02 -1.17
N ARG A 223 -13.12 6.68 -1.36
CA ARG A 223 -13.26 8.13 -1.22
C ARG A 223 -12.99 8.58 0.22
N PHE A 224 -13.47 7.83 1.21
CA PHE A 224 -13.17 8.06 2.62
C PHE A 224 -11.66 8.06 2.89
N ALA A 225 -10.92 7.06 2.38
CA ALA A 225 -9.46 7.03 2.54
C ALA A 225 -8.81 8.28 1.92
N LEU A 226 -9.19 8.64 0.70
CA LEU A 226 -8.69 9.85 0.01
C LEU A 226 -8.97 11.12 0.81
N GLN A 227 -10.17 11.30 1.35
CA GLN A 227 -10.52 12.47 2.16
C GLN A 227 -9.82 12.47 3.53
N CYS A 228 -9.42 11.31 4.03
CA CYS A 228 -8.52 11.20 5.18
C CYS A 228 -7.04 11.50 4.83
N GLY A 229 -6.71 11.81 3.57
CA GLY A 229 -5.33 12.01 3.11
C GLY A 229 -4.53 10.70 3.03
N VAL A 230 -5.20 9.56 2.88
CA VAL A 230 -4.63 8.21 2.78
C VAL A 230 -4.82 7.68 1.36
N LEU A 231 -3.77 7.15 0.75
CA LEU A 231 -3.78 6.62 -0.61
C LEU A 231 -4.32 5.18 -0.62
N PRO A 232 -5.48 4.88 -1.22
CA PRO A 232 -6.05 3.54 -1.23
C PRO A 232 -5.46 2.64 -2.32
N LEU A 233 -5.29 1.36 -1.98
CA LEU A 233 -4.83 0.28 -2.86
C LEU A 233 -5.93 -0.80 -3.00
N PRO A 234 -7.07 -0.50 -3.65
CA PRO A 234 -8.10 -1.51 -3.86
C PRO A 234 -7.63 -2.63 -4.79
N LYS A 235 -8.17 -3.84 -4.58
CA LYS A 235 -8.02 -4.99 -5.48
C LYS A 235 -9.38 -5.41 -6.02
N SER A 236 -9.46 -5.70 -7.29
CA SER A 236 -10.62 -6.35 -7.90
C SER A 236 -10.20 -7.35 -8.96
N SER A 237 -11.03 -8.37 -9.20
CA SER A 237 -10.94 -9.28 -10.35
C SER A 237 -12.03 -9.01 -11.40
N SER A 238 -12.86 -7.97 -11.23
CA SER A 238 -13.92 -7.56 -12.15
C SER A 238 -13.53 -6.24 -12.80
N SER A 239 -13.54 -6.19 -14.13
CA SER A 239 -13.29 -4.99 -14.94
C SER A 239 -14.20 -3.83 -14.52
N GLU A 240 -15.48 -4.09 -14.33
CA GLU A 240 -16.46 -3.08 -13.88
C GLU A 240 -16.08 -2.49 -12.51
N ARG A 241 -15.76 -3.35 -11.52
CA ARG A 241 -15.35 -2.87 -10.21
C ARG A 241 -13.99 -2.17 -10.23
N MET A 242 -13.06 -2.56 -11.12
CA MET A 242 -11.80 -1.83 -11.31
C MET A 242 -12.07 -0.40 -11.78
N HIS A 243 -12.98 -0.25 -12.76
CA HIS A 243 -13.41 1.07 -13.24
C HIS A 243 -14.06 1.89 -12.13
N GLN A 244 -15.05 1.32 -11.43
CA GLN A 244 -15.73 2.00 -10.31
C GLN A 244 -14.76 2.44 -9.21
N ASN A 245 -13.77 1.62 -8.87
CA ASN A 245 -12.76 1.95 -7.85
C ASN A 245 -11.86 3.13 -8.25
N LEU A 246 -11.71 3.43 -9.54
CA LEU A 246 -11.02 4.63 -10.04
C LEU A 246 -11.95 5.83 -10.15
N ASP A 247 -13.25 5.62 -10.32
CA ASP A 247 -14.24 6.68 -10.44
C ASP A 247 -14.71 7.16 -9.06
N VAL A 248 -13.81 7.80 -8.34
CA VAL A 248 -14.00 8.26 -6.95
C VAL A 248 -13.69 9.74 -6.75
N PHE A 249 -13.43 10.46 -7.83
CA PHE A 249 -13.09 11.88 -7.79
C PHE A 249 -14.26 12.79 -8.18
N GLY A 250 -15.37 12.22 -8.67
CA GLY A 250 -16.56 12.94 -9.12
C GLY A 250 -17.54 13.33 -8.00
N PHE A 251 -17.31 12.87 -6.76
CA PHE A 251 -18.13 13.18 -5.60
C PHE A 251 -17.27 13.42 -4.35
N GLU A 252 -17.87 14.02 -3.34
CA GLU A 252 -17.25 14.28 -2.04
C GLU A 252 -18.20 13.84 -0.93
N ILE A 253 -17.68 13.14 0.08
CA ILE A 253 -18.44 12.77 1.28
C ILE A 253 -18.50 14.03 2.17
N GLU A 254 -19.70 14.43 2.54
CA GLU A 254 -19.96 15.61 3.40
C GLU A 254 -19.31 15.43 4.79
N GLU A 255 -18.98 16.53 5.45
CA GLU A 255 -18.27 16.53 6.73
C GLU A 255 -18.98 15.70 7.81
N ASN A 256 -20.33 15.82 7.91
CA ASN A 256 -21.10 15.04 8.88
C ASN A 256 -21.03 13.53 8.62
N ASP A 257 -21.05 13.12 7.36
CA ASP A 257 -20.95 11.71 6.98
C ASP A 257 -19.52 11.20 7.19
N MET A 258 -18.50 12.02 6.89
CA MET A 258 -17.12 11.70 7.25
C MET A 258 -16.96 11.49 8.75
N TYR A 259 -17.57 12.36 9.57
CA TYR A 259 -17.55 12.20 11.02
C TYR A 259 -18.19 10.87 11.48
N GLN A 260 -19.34 10.50 10.91
CA GLN A 260 -19.99 9.22 11.21
C GLN A 260 -19.10 8.03 10.83
N LEU A 261 -18.46 8.06 9.64
CA LEU A 261 -17.54 7.02 9.20
C LEU A 261 -16.30 6.92 10.11
N MET A 262 -15.77 8.06 10.57
CA MET A 262 -14.60 8.11 11.47
C MET A 262 -14.91 7.61 12.88
N THR A 263 -16.17 7.59 13.28
CA THR A 263 -16.64 7.17 14.61
C THR A 263 -17.26 5.77 14.61
N LEU A 264 -17.25 5.07 13.48
CA LEU A 264 -17.70 3.68 13.42
C LEU A 264 -16.95 2.83 14.46
N PRO A 265 -17.65 1.91 15.13
CA PRO A 265 -17.02 0.87 15.95
C PRO A 265 -15.99 0.09 15.13
N GLN A 266 -15.03 -0.52 15.81
CA GLN A 266 -14.04 -1.35 15.11
C GLN A 266 -14.70 -2.55 14.44
N ILE A 267 -14.64 -2.55 13.09
CA ILE A 267 -15.15 -3.62 12.22
C ILE A 267 -14.14 -3.92 11.12
N GLY A 268 -14.27 -5.07 10.49
CA GLY A 268 -13.54 -5.41 9.27
C GLY A 268 -12.05 -5.68 9.43
N TRP A 269 -11.48 -5.55 10.62
CA TRP A 269 -10.06 -5.83 10.85
C TRP A 269 -9.64 -7.22 10.35
N SER A 270 -8.46 -7.30 9.71
CA SER A 270 -7.94 -8.53 9.11
C SER A 270 -7.48 -9.60 10.11
N GLY A 271 -7.24 -9.21 11.37
CA GLY A 271 -6.57 -10.04 12.36
C GLY A 271 -5.04 -9.95 12.31
N GLU A 272 -4.49 -9.20 11.37
CA GLU A 272 -3.04 -9.00 11.23
C GLU A 272 -2.56 -7.91 12.20
N HIS A 273 -1.47 -8.15 12.92
CA HIS A 273 -0.85 -7.18 13.81
C HIS A 273 0.67 -7.32 13.77
N PRO A 274 1.45 -6.22 13.69
CA PRO A 274 2.91 -6.30 13.56
C PRO A 274 3.63 -6.90 14.77
N ASP A 275 3.07 -6.78 15.98
CA ASP A 275 3.69 -7.26 17.23
C ASP A 275 3.09 -8.56 17.77
N ARG A 276 2.14 -9.15 17.06
CA ARG A 276 1.40 -10.32 17.56
C ARG A 276 1.17 -11.32 16.46
N GLU A 277 0.99 -12.57 16.85
CA GLU A 277 0.47 -13.57 15.93
C GLU A 277 -0.90 -13.18 15.37
N ARG A 278 -1.18 -13.62 14.17
CA ARG A 278 -2.45 -13.37 13.51
C ARG A 278 -3.60 -13.94 14.31
N VAL A 279 -4.55 -13.09 14.68
CA VAL A 279 -5.83 -13.51 15.25
C VAL A 279 -6.69 -14.09 14.13
N ARG A 280 -7.12 -15.34 14.28
CA ARG A 280 -8.08 -15.99 13.38
C ARG A 280 -9.47 -15.89 14.01
N PHE A 281 -10.40 -15.31 13.30
CA PHE A 281 -11.82 -15.22 13.69
C PHE A 281 -12.62 -16.28 12.95
#